data_9105dc3b9bbafb70a34679ddf08902a6
#
_entry.id   9105dc3b9bbafb70a34679ddf08902a6
#
_cell.length_a   1.000
_cell.length_b   1.000
_cell.length_c   1.000
_cell.angle_alpha   90.00
_cell.angle_beta   90.00
_cell.angle_gamma   90.00
#
_symmetry.space_group_name_H-M   'P 1'
#
loop_
_entity.id
_entity.type
_entity.pdbx_description
1 polymer ?
#
loop_
_entity_poly.entity_id
_entity_poly.type
_entity_poly.pdbx_seq_one_letter_code
_entity_poly.pdbx_strand_id
1 'polypeptide(L)'
;VADLNICSVTPFTFTPTDGTNGNIIPANTTYAWSIPVSNPAGAVTGGAASSSQTNFSGNLANTTNTQKTATYTVTPTSPVGPCDGNNFTIVVNVNARPVIANKTQTICSGTAFSITPANAGSEIVPANTTYSWTVQDNASITGESNGNTTGNTIGQTLTNNSNSVQTVVYTVTPVSGDVGNCTGPTFTITVTVNPKPLISAKTVLACSNELFTTTITNGSNGDIVPNGITYTWSAPIVTGNMTGGAAGNTALSVSGNLTNPTSVEQTATYTISPSVPGSTTCTGQGFTVVATIKPKAIIATKITAACSNDPFTFTLTDGVGTDVIPTGTTYTWSSLPTVTGGLTGGTTGSAQNTVGGTLTNPSNTSQTATYNVIANSNGCSSTQFSATATIYARPLITTQNVSSCSGSAFSVPLSNGGGNILPSSTTYTWFVSTNNNNITGQSDVTVGQSSIGQTLTNNTNV
;
A
#
# COMPACT_ATOMS: atom_id res chain seq x y z
N VAL A 1 40.24 53.66 41.88
CA VAL A 1 39.18 52.64 41.62
C VAL A 1 39.57 51.91 40.35
N ALA A 2 39.64 50.57 40.41
CA ALA A 2 39.87 49.74 39.27
C ALA A 2 38.52 49.09 38.89
N ASP A 3 38.11 49.21 37.61
CA ASP A 3 36.93 48.54 37.04
C ASP A 3 37.38 47.32 36.27
N LEU A 4 36.99 46.13 36.76
CA LEU A 4 37.26 44.88 36.12
C LEU A 4 36.01 44.40 35.39
N ASN A 5 36.15 43.90 34.16
CA ASN A 5 35.06 43.30 33.41
C ASN A 5 35.37 41.83 33.23
N ILE A 6 34.53 40.97 33.76
CA ILE A 6 34.66 39.51 33.69
C ILE A 6 33.37 38.88 33.22
N CYS A 7 33.48 37.67 32.70
CA CYS A 7 32.32 36.79 32.52
C CYS A 7 31.99 36.05 33.83
N SER A 8 30.73 35.82 34.07
CA SER A 8 30.26 34.99 35.19
C SER A 8 30.99 33.65 35.22
N VAL A 9 31.40 33.24 36.43
CA VAL A 9 32.23 32.04 36.74
C VAL A 9 33.59 31.99 36.05
N THR A 10 34.15 33.15 35.67
CA THR A 10 35.50 33.25 35.17
C THR A 10 36.40 33.78 36.27
N PRO A 11 37.46 33.07 36.67
CA PRO A 11 38.44 33.60 37.64
C PRO A 11 39.11 34.88 37.16
N PHE A 12 39.32 35.80 38.04
CA PHE A 12 40.08 37.02 37.75
C PHE A 12 41.17 37.29 38.77
N THR A 13 42.19 38.01 38.35
CA THR A 13 43.29 38.47 39.19
C THR A 13 43.60 39.93 38.85
N PHE A 14 43.83 40.74 39.87
CA PHE A 14 44.24 42.10 39.72
C PHE A 14 45.45 42.39 40.67
N THR A 15 46.49 42.96 40.15
CA THR A 15 47.64 43.35 40.92
C THR A 15 47.81 44.84 40.78
N PRO A 16 47.66 45.62 41.88
CA PRO A 16 47.93 47.04 41.84
C PRO A 16 49.41 47.30 41.50
N THR A 17 49.65 48.28 40.63
CA THR A 17 51.03 48.59 40.16
C THR A 17 51.51 49.93 40.79
N ASP A 18 52.75 49.94 41.30
CA ASP A 18 53.37 51.14 41.87
C ASP A 18 53.53 52.21 40.79
N GLY A 19 53.36 53.48 41.19
CA GLY A 19 53.44 54.64 40.32
C GLY A 19 52.29 54.82 39.36
N THR A 20 51.40 53.85 39.19
CA THR A 20 50.23 53.92 38.30
C THR A 20 49.07 54.59 39.05
N ASN A 21 48.46 55.62 38.43
CA ASN A 21 47.35 56.43 39.03
C ASN A 21 47.68 57.01 40.40
N GLY A 22 48.94 57.31 40.67
CA GLY A 22 49.38 57.86 41.94
C GLY A 22 49.48 56.86 43.10
N ASN A 23 49.47 55.59 42.80
CA ASN A 23 49.68 54.52 43.78
C ASN A 23 51.14 54.56 44.30
N ILE A 24 51.31 54.42 45.61
CA ILE A 24 52.60 54.17 46.27
C ILE A 24 52.52 52.77 46.88
N ILE A 25 53.18 51.79 46.32
CA ILE A 25 53.10 50.40 46.72
C ILE A 25 54.49 49.90 47.12
N PRO A 26 54.80 49.86 48.44
CA PRO A 26 56.06 49.24 48.89
C PRO A 26 56.20 47.80 48.40
N ALA A 27 57.43 47.39 48.14
CA ALA A 27 57.68 46.01 47.71
C ALA A 27 57.16 45.02 48.77
N ASN A 28 56.58 43.93 48.37
CA ASN A 28 55.87 42.90 49.15
C ASN A 28 54.65 43.39 49.97
N THR A 29 53.99 44.46 49.55
CA THR A 29 52.67 44.84 50.06
C THR A 29 51.68 43.68 49.92
N THR A 30 50.96 43.40 50.99
CA THR A 30 49.89 42.39 50.98
C THR A 30 48.55 43.10 51.07
N TYR A 31 47.51 42.38 50.59
CA TYR A 31 46.14 42.88 50.50
C TYR A 31 45.21 41.98 51.30
N ALA A 32 44.29 42.61 52.02
CA ALA A 32 43.16 41.95 52.66
C ALA A 32 41.84 42.57 52.12
N TRP A 33 40.81 41.75 52.00
CA TRP A 33 39.49 42.24 51.56
C TRP A 33 38.35 41.47 52.23
N SER A 34 37.19 42.12 52.34
CA SER A 34 35.96 41.53 52.83
C SER A 34 35.23 40.81 51.70
N ILE A 35 34.17 40.07 52.06
CA ILE A 35 33.21 39.54 51.07
C ILE A 35 32.64 40.75 50.27
N PRO A 36 32.54 40.63 48.91
CA PRO A 36 32.09 41.74 48.10
C PRO A 36 30.61 42.05 48.31
N VAL A 37 30.23 43.33 48.13
CA VAL A 37 28.86 43.77 48.10
C VAL A 37 28.33 43.68 46.70
N SER A 38 27.29 42.84 46.48
CA SER A 38 26.60 42.69 45.20
C SER A 38 25.57 43.80 44.99
N ASN A 39 25.48 44.36 43.79
CA ASN A 39 24.44 45.28 43.37
C ASN A 39 23.74 44.85 42.11
N PRO A 40 22.42 44.54 42.14
CA PRO A 40 21.59 44.48 43.36
C PRO A 40 22.02 43.33 44.32
N ALA A 41 21.63 43.42 45.57
CA ALA A 41 21.94 42.40 46.57
C ALA A 41 21.52 41.00 46.10
N GLY A 42 22.43 40.01 46.21
CA GLY A 42 22.18 38.62 45.80
C GLY A 42 22.26 38.32 44.28
N ALA A 43 22.44 39.33 43.44
CA ALA A 43 22.54 39.16 42.00
C ALA A 43 23.91 38.57 41.57
N VAL A 44 24.94 38.82 42.34
CA VAL A 44 26.27 38.24 42.19
C VAL A 44 26.58 37.42 43.43
N THR A 45 27.01 36.19 43.25
CA THR A 45 27.35 35.26 44.32
C THR A 45 28.81 34.80 44.15
N GLY A 46 29.34 34.11 45.14
CA GLY A 46 30.75 33.79 45.21
C GLY A 46 31.57 34.96 45.77
N GLY A 47 32.87 34.87 45.69
CA GLY A 47 33.75 35.87 46.31
C GLY A 47 33.89 35.68 47.83
N ALA A 48 35.04 35.33 48.30
CA ALA A 48 35.37 35.15 49.70
C ALA A 48 36.20 36.30 50.19
N ALA A 49 36.17 36.58 51.49
CA ALA A 49 37.13 37.42 52.15
C ALA A 49 38.51 36.74 52.11
N SER A 50 39.57 37.53 52.06
CA SER A 50 40.93 37.03 52.10
C SER A 50 41.86 38.01 52.82
N SER A 51 43.00 37.54 53.29
CA SER A 51 44.02 38.32 53.93
C SER A 51 45.43 37.91 53.51
N SER A 52 46.35 38.86 53.62
CA SER A 52 47.80 38.60 53.36
C SER A 52 48.12 38.07 51.97
N GLN A 53 47.38 38.49 50.97
CA GLN A 53 47.56 38.10 49.57
C GLN A 53 48.45 39.10 48.83
N THR A 54 49.30 38.65 47.89
CA THR A 54 50.13 39.50 47.04
C THR A 54 49.44 40.09 45.85
N ASN A 55 48.22 39.56 45.51
CA ASN A 55 47.34 40.07 44.49
C ASN A 55 45.90 39.87 44.93
N PHE A 56 44.99 40.64 44.30
CA PHE A 56 43.56 40.47 44.45
C PHE A 56 43.02 39.51 43.43
N SER A 57 42.29 38.49 43.86
CA SER A 57 41.70 37.48 42.97
C SER A 57 40.34 36.99 43.47
N GLY A 58 39.58 36.46 42.55
CA GLY A 58 38.27 35.94 42.92
C GLY A 58 37.61 35.16 41.75
N ASN A 59 36.46 34.59 42.08
CA ASN A 59 35.55 34.00 41.12
C ASN A 59 34.12 34.37 41.52
N LEU A 60 33.36 34.98 40.59
CA LEU A 60 32.04 35.52 40.84
C LEU A 60 31.04 34.93 39.85
N ALA A 61 29.87 34.60 40.34
CA ALA A 61 28.75 34.11 39.52
C ALA A 61 27.62 35.14 39.51
N ASN A 62 27.28 35.62 38.30
CA ASN A 62 26.10 36.42 38.06
C ASN A 62 24.92 35.48 37.77
N THR A 63 23.91 35.53 38.64
CA THR A 63 22.72 34.66 38.53
C THR A 63 21.59 35.28 37.72
N THR A 64 21.84 36.42 37.06
CA THR A 64 20.89 37.17 36.26
C THR A 64 21.28 37.18 34.78
N ASN A 65 20.40 37.66 33.92
CA ASN A 65 20.63 37.77 32.48
C ASN A 65 21.20 39.12 32.01
N THR A 66 21.58 40.00 32.93
CA THR A 66 22.20 41.30 32.62
C THR A 66 23.47 41.49 33.48
N GLN A 67 24.36 42.38 33.03
CA GLN A 67 25.57 42.72 33.81
C GLN A 67 25.21 43.19 35.20
N LYS A 68 25.95 42.76 36.22
CA LYS A 68 25.85 43.14 37.62
C LYS A 68 27.22 43.49 38.17
N THR A 69 27.25 44.19 39.32
CA THR A 69 28.50 44.58 39.94
C THR A 69 28.74 43.95 41.31
N ALA A 70 29.95 43.68 41.62
CA ALA A 70 30.39 43.31 42.97
C ALA A 70 31.53 44.25 43.39
N THR A 71 31.39 44.91 44.52
CA THR A 71 32.35 45.86 45.02
C THR A 71 33.07 45.28 46.22
N TYR A 72 34.38 45.22 46.12
CA TYR A 72 35.27 44.82 47.18
C TYR A 72 35.88 46.07 47.84
N THR A 73 36.00 46.07 49.17
CA THR A 73 36.84 47.01 49.93
C THR A 73 38.13 46.31 50.28
N VAL A 74 39.23 46.85 49.83
CA VAL A 74 40.58 46.25 49.93
C VAL A 74 41.47 47.12 50.83
N THR A 75 42.12 46.51 51.79
CA THR A 75 43.12 47.12 52.68
C THR A 75 44.50 46.67 52.30
N PRO A 76 45.38 47.55 51.81
CA PRO A 76 46.80 47.21 51.59
C PRO A 76 47.57 47.32 52.92
N THR A 77 48.50 46.38 53.18
CA THR A 77 49.37 46.37 54.35
C THR A 77 50.86 46.31 53.92
N SER A 78 51.65 47.28 54.35
CA SER A 78 53.11 47.31 54.10
C SER A 78 53.81 46.25 54.91
N PRO A 79 54.84 45.50 54.36
CA PRO A 79 55.55 44.49 55.06
C PRO A 79 56.53 45.03 56.09
N VAL A 80 56.95 46.33 55.97
CA VAL A 80 57.85 46.97 56.89
C VAL A 80 57.08 47.89 57.83
N GLY A 81 57.03 47.51 59.13
CA GLY A 81 56.39 48.24 60.22
C GLY A 81 54.86 48.01 60.24
N PRO A 82 54.31 46.88 59.91
CA PRO A 82 52.95 46.46 59.44
C PRO A 82 51.95 47.62 59.52
N CYS A 83 52.02 48.56 58.55
CA CYS A 83 51.15 49.70 58.43
C CYS A 83 50.10 49.47 57.41
N ASP A 84 48.86 49.59 57.81
CA ASP A 84 47.76 49.56 56.86
C ASP A 84 47.70 50.87 56.10
N GLY A 85 47.54 50.77 54.78
CA GLY A 85 47.23 51.91 53.91
C GLY A 85 45.75 52.23 53.90
N ASN A 86 45.34 53.32 53.19
CA ASN A 86 43.97 53.67 53.02
C ASN A 86 43.24 52.60 52.21
N ASN A 87 42.04 52.26 52.63
CA ASN A 87 41.18 51.35 51.92
C ASN A 87 40.86 51.92 50.52
N PHE A 88 40.85 51.04 49.55
CA PHE A 88 40.37 51.36 48.20
C PHE A 88 39.34 50.34 47.74
N THR A 89 38.56 50.71 46.72
CA THR A 89 37.53 49.81 46.20
C THR A 89 37.92 49.26 44.83
N ILE A 90 37.54 48.00 44.61
CA ILE A 90 37.58 47.33 43.29
C ILE A 90 36.14 47.03 42.92
N VAL A 91 35.67 47.57 41.77
CA VAL A 91 34.38 47.26 41.23
C VAL A 91 34.59 46.21 40.13
N VAL A 92 33.96 45.05 40.32
CA VAL A 92 33.99 43.96 39.34
C VAL A 92 32.64 43.95 38.65
N ASN A 93 32.62 44.29 37.35
CA ASN A 93 31.50 44.14 36.43
C ASN A 93 31.43 42.70 35.98
N VAL A 94 30.40 41.97 36.40
CA VAL A 94 30.19 40.55 36.11
C VAL A 94 29.16 40.43 35.00
N ASN A 95 29.62 40.20 33.81
CA ASN A 95 28.79 39.98 32.63
C ASN A 95 28.01 38.68 32.73
N ALA A 96 26.74 38.70 32.32
CA ALA A 96 25.93 37.52 32.31
C ALA A 96 26.44 36.48 31.29
N ARG A 97 26.47 35.22 31.70
CA ARG A 97 26.88 34.06 30.88
C ARG A 97 25.63 33.23 30.58
N PRO A 98 25.38 32.85 29.33
CA PRO A 98 24.24 31.97 29.02
C PRO A 98 24.35 30.64 29.74
N VAL A 99 23.24 30.17 30.32
CA VAL A 99 23.10 28.83 30.93
C VAL A 99 21.76 28.28 30.44
N ILE A 100 21.80 27.27 29.57
CA ILE A 100 20.63 26.73 28.86
C ILE A 100 20.60 25.23 29.08
N ALA A 101 19.44 24.69 29.44
CA ALA A 101 19.23 23.26 29.56
C ALA A 101 19.08 22.59 28.19
N ASN A 102 19.34 21.29 28.12
CA ASN A 102 19.11 20.49 26.92
C ASN A 102 17.65 20.58 26.47
N LYS A 103 17.43 20.61 25.17
CA LYS A 103 16.12 20.73 24.52
C LYS A 103 15.80 19.49 23.71
N THR A 104 14.51 19.20 23.57
CA THR A 104 14.00 18.14 22.71
C THR A 104 12.84 18.64 21.90
N GLN A 105 12.72 18.17 20.65
CA GLN A 105 11.54 18.43 19.84
C GLN A 105 11.28 17.23 18.92
N THR A 106 10.00 16.93 18.72
CA THR A 106 9.57 15.91 17.75
C THR A 106 8.91 16.59 16.57
N ILE A 107 9.32 16.23 15.36
CA ILE A 107 8.81 16.76 14.10
C ILE A 107 8.47 15.64 13.13
N CYS A 108 7.72 15.97 12.07
CA CYS A 108 7.54 15.10 10.91
C CYS A 108 8.61 15.36 9.86
N SER A 109 8.95 14.33 9.10
CA SER A 109 9.80 14.46 7.92
C SER A 109 9.33 15.60 7.00
N GLY A 110 10.27 16.43 6.59
CA GLY A 110 10.03 17.61 5.74
C GLY A 110 9.49 18.83 6.49
N THR A 111 9.49 18.84 7.83
CA THR A 111 9.12 20.02 8.62
C THR A 111 10.32 20.60 9.37
N ALA A 112 10.26 21.89 9.68
CA ALA A 112 11.28 22.56 10.46
C ALA A 112 11.08 22.30 11.96
N PHE A 113 12.17 22.08 12.69
CA PHE A 113 12.18 22.31 14.13
C PHE A 113 12.53 23.76 14.44
N SER A 114 12.10 24.25 15.59
CA SER A 114 12.33 25.61 16.01
C SER A 114 12.43 25.67 17.52
N ILE A 115 13.63 25.97 18.02
CA ILE A 115 13.96 26.11 19.44
C ILE A 115 14.37 27.56 19.71
N THR A 116 13.63 28.21 20.59
CA THR A 116 13.93 29.58 21.04
C THR A 116 14.24 29.56 22.53
N PRO A 117 15.53 29.49 22.94
CA PRO A 117 15.86 29.58 24.35
C PRO A 117 15.39 30.91 24.96
N ALA A 118 14.86 30.85 26.17
CA ALA A 118 14.29 32.03 26.87
C ALA A 118 14.80 32.08 28.30
N ASN A 119 14.92 33.29 28.82
CA ASN A 119 15.32 33.50 30.21
C ASN A 119 14.13 33.14 31.13
N ALA A 120 14.09 31.90 31.60
CA ALA A 120 13.01 31.38 32.42
C ALA A 120 13.49 30.22 33.31
N GLY A 121 12.92 30.11 34.49
CA GLY A 121 13.31 29.09 35.48
C GLY A 121 14.76 29.23 35.91
N SER A 122 15.57 28.17 35.70
CA SER A 122 17.01 28.17 35.97
C SER A 122 17.87 28.56 34.76
N GLU A 123 17.25 28.88 33.63
CA GLU A 123 17.96 29.30 32.42
C GLU A 123 18.30 30.77 32.46
N ILE A 124 19.54 31.08 32.06
CA ILE A 124 20.04 32.45 31.92
C ILE A 124 20.28 32.68 30.44
N VAL A 125 19.48 33.57 29.82
CA VAL A 125 19.65 33.92 28.42
C VAL A 125 19.78 35.47 28.33
N PRO A 126 21.04 35.99 28.27
CA PRO A 126 21.28 37.43 28.08
C PRO A 126 20.68 37.89 26.75
N ALA A 127 20.38 39.19 26.65
CA ALA A 127 19.90 39.82 25.44
C ALA A 127 20.92 39.59 24.28
N ASN A 128 20.41 39.45 23.04
CA ASN A 128 21.22 39.29 21.83
C ASN A 128 22.19 38.06 21.88
N THR A 129 21.85 37.05 22.71
CA THR A 129 22.63 35.80 22.70
C THR A 129 22.62 35.19 21.30
N THR A 130 23.80 34.85 20.81
CA THR A 130 24.00 34.15 19.55
C THR A 130 24.30 32.67 19.79
N TYR A 131 24.02 31.86 18.80
CA TYR A 131 24.18 30.41 18.89
C TYR A 131 24.99 29.91 17.70
N SER A 132 25.95 29.02 17.95
CA SER A 132 26.59 28.21 16.91
C SER A 132 26.41 26.75 17.27
N TRP A 133 26.30 25.88 16.28
CA TRP A 133 26.10 24.47 16.52
C TRP A 133 26.88 23.59 15.56
N THR A 134 27.21 22.41 16.03
CA THR A 134 27.67 21.28 15.25
C THR A 134 26.62 20.17 15.34
N VAL A 135 26.50 19.38 14.28
CA VAL A 135 25.59 18.24 14.21
C VAL A 135 26.37 17.02 13.77
N GLN A 136 26.04 15.86 14.34
CA GLN A 136 26.54 14.59 13.86
C GLN A 136 25.64 14.13 12.69
N ASP A 137 26.26 13.85 11.55
CA ASP A 137 25.59 13.37 10.35
C ASP A 137 24.80 12.08 10.61
N ASN A 138 23.56 12.02 10.09
CA ASN A 138 22.71 10.83 10.09
C ASN A 138 22.35 10.48 8.64
N ALA A 139 22.93 9.41 8.11
CA ALA A 139 22.74 8.98 6.72
C ALA A 139 21.28 8.79 6.28
N SER A 140 20.36 8.66 7.23
CA SER A 140 18.91 8.55 6.96
C SER A 140 18.16 9.86 6.97
N ILE A 141 18.84 10.96 7.36
CA ILE A 141 18.27 12.30 7.41
C ILE A 141 18.96 13.18 6.37
N THR A 142 18.25 14.14 5.86
CA THR A 142 18.82 15.23 5.05
C THR A 142 18.31 16.57 5.56
N GLY A 143 19.11 17.64 5.34
CA GLY A 143 18.78 18.99 5.79
C GLY A 143 19.47 19.42 7.07
N GLU A 144 20.15 18.50 7.78
CA GLU A 144 21.01 18.84 8.91
C GLU A 144 22.34 19.44 8.40
N SER A 145 22.80 20.44 9.09
CA SER A 145 24.11 21.06 8.84
C SER A 145 24.59 21.83 10.07
N ASN A 146 25.92 21.98 10.18
CA ASN A 146 26.50 22.93 11.14
C ASN A 146 26.02 24.33 10.79
N GLY A 147 25.89 25.19 11.79
CA GLY A 147 25.39 26.54 11.56
C GLY A 147 25.59 27.49 12.71
N ASN A 148 25.13 28.69 12.50
CA ASN A 148 25.04 29.74 13.50
C ASN A 148 23.82 30.62 13.26
N THR A 149 23.44 31.36 14.26
CA THR A 149 22.39 32.37 14.13
C THR A 149 22.72 33.60 14.96
N THR A 150 22.40 34.77 14.43
CA THR A 150 22.41 36.04 15.16
C THR A 150 21.03 36.33 15.78
N GLY A 151 20.04 35.49 15.52
CA GLY A 151 18.70 35.59 16.11
C GLY A 151 18.52 34.63 17.30
N ASN A 152 17.33 34.67 17.88
CA ASN A 152 17.02 33.90 19.11
C ASN A 152 16.58 32.47 18.82
N THR A 153 16.43 32.05 17.57
CA THR A 153 15.83 30.79 17.18
C THR A 153 16.83 29.90 16.45
N ILE A 154 16.93 28.66 16.90
CA ILE A 154 17.73 27.59 16.28
C ILE A 154 16.77 26.66 15.57
N GLY A 155 16.95 26.45 14.27
CA GLY A 155 16.02 25.60 13.51
C GLY A 155 16.57 25.23 12.15
N GLN A 156 16.15 24.05 11.67
CA GLN A 156 16.41 23.54 10.32
C GLN A 156 15.22 22.67 9.88
N THR A 157 15.05 22.52 8.57
CA THR A 157 14.08 21.56 8.01
C THR A 157 14.77 20.23 7.81
N LEU A 158 14.25 19.17 8.44
CA LEU A 158 14.82 17.83 8.38
C LEU A 158 13.90 16.87 7.63
N THR A 159 14.48 16.09 6.72
CA THR A 159 13.77 15.05 5.97
C THR A 159 14.30 13.68 6.35
N ASN A 160 13.44 12.82 6.85
CA ASN A 160 13.72 11.42 7.15
C ASN A 160 13.42 10.57 5.90
N ASN A 161 14.47 10.02 5.29
CA ASN A 161 14.40 9.19 4.09
C ASN A 161 14.22 7.69 4.41
N SER A 162 14.08 7.34 5.69
CA SER A 162 13.85 5.97 6.15
C SER A 162 12.39 5.74 6.55
N ASN A 163 12.03 4.49 6.77
CA ASN A 163 10.70 4.09 7.26
C ASN A 163 10.59 3.99 8.79
N SER A 164 11.65 4.37 9.51
CA SER A 164 11.71 4.34 10.98
C SER A 164 11.98 5.73 11.56
N VAL A 165 11.63 5.92 12.83
CA VAL A 165 11.93 7.14 13.55
C VAL A 165 13.44 7.34 13.62
N GLN A 166 13.91 8.54 13.33
CA GLN A 166 15.32 8.94 13.39
C GLN A 166 15.51 10.07 14.39
N THR A 167 16.74 10.22 14.90
CA THR A 167 17.13 11.30 15.81
C THR A 167 18.34 12.04 15.27
N VAL A 168 18.32 13.36 15.42
CA VAL A 168 19.46 14.24 15.14
C VAL A 168 19.81 15.00 16.41
N VAL A 169 21.09 15.08 16.76
CA VAL A 169 21.58 15.77 17.97
C VAL A 169 22.49 16.91 17.55
N TYR A 170 22.12 18.10 17.94
CA TYR A 170 22.91 19.32 17.78
C TYR A 170 23.61 19.63 19.09
N THR A 171 24.91 19.93 19.05
CA THR A 171 25.69 20.48 20.17
C THR A 171 25.79 21.98 19.93
N VAL A 172 25.16 22.76 20.82
CA VAL A 172 25.01 24.21 20.67
C VAL A 172 25.89 24.94 21.66
N THR A 173 26.63 25.92 21.16
CA THR A 173 27.44 26.85 21.95
C THR A 173 26.79 28.22 21.96
N PRO A 174 26.26 28.71 23.10
CA PRO A 174 25.68 30.05 23.22
C PRO A 174 26.78 31.08 23.60
N VAL A 175 26.67 32.28 23.02
CA VAL A 175 27.54 33.43 23.38
C VAL A 175 26.64 34.63 23.64
N SER A 176 26.79 35.29 24.80
CA SER A 176 26.02 36.48 25.14
C SER A 176 26.31 37.64 24.19
N GLY A 177 25.28 38.41 23.81
CA GLY A 177 25.40 39.60 22.99
C GLY A 177 25.72 40.88 23.80
N ASP A 178 25.77 40.75 25.12
CA ASP A 178 26.13 41.86 26.02
C ASP A 178 27.65 42.12 26.02
N VAL A 179 28.04 43.23 26.66
CA VAL A 179 29.46 43.59 26.86
C VAL A 179 30.21 42.39 27.43
N GLY A 180 31.28 41.96 26.72
CA GLY A 180 32.15 40.87 27.18
C GLY A 180 32.05 39.56 26.39
N ASN A 181 31.03 39.34 25.52
CA ASN A 181 30.85 38.17 24.69
C ASN A 181 31.10 36.83 25.45
N CYS A 182 30.38 36.64 26.57
CA CYS A 182 30.59 35.51 27.45
C CYS A 182 30.07 34.22 26.82
N THR A 183 30.96 33.26 26.59
CA THR A 183 30.58 31.92 26.09
C THR A 183 29.98 31.07 27.22
N GLY A 184 28.78 30.59 27.04
CA GLY A 184 28.09 29.66 27.92
C GLY A 184 28.55 28.21 27.79
N PRO A 185 28.15 27.34 28.74
CA PRO A 185 28.27 25.90 28.56
C PRO A 185 27.51 25.45 27.34
N THR A 186 28.00 24.44 26.63
CA THR A 186 27.28 23.82 25.54
C THR A 186 26.04 23.09 26.06
N PHE A 187 24.99 23.09 25.28
CA PHE A 187 23.80 22.29 25.52
C PHE A 187 23.42 21.51 24.26
N THR A 188 22.58 20.49 24.38
CA THR A 188 22.13 19.70 23.24
C THR A 188 20.70 20.00 22.86
N ILE A 189 20.43 19.95 21.55
CA ILE A 189 19.07 19.87 20.99
C ILE A 189 18.93 18.50 20.34
N THR A 190 18.03 17.67 20.87
CA THR A 190 17.70 16.36 20.29
C THR A 190 16.38 16.48 19.51
N VAL A 191 16.45 16.31 18.21
CA VAL A 191 15.28 16.35 17.32
C VAL A 191 14.92 14.94 16.89
N THR A 192 13.71 14.50 17.25
CA THR A 192 13.12 13.24 16.81
C THR A 192 12.34 13.51 15.53
N VAL A 193 12.71 12.84 14.43
CA VAL A 193 12.10 13.01 13.10
C VAL A 193 11.30 11.77 12.74
N ASN A 194 9.98 11.88 12.84
CA ASN A 194 9.08 10.80 12.44
C ASN A 194 9.06 10.65 10.91
N PRO A 195 9.04 9.41 10.39
CA PRO A 195 8.91 9.18 8.95
C PRO A 195 7.54 9.64 8.45
N LYS A 196 7.49 10.15 7.23
CA LYS A 196 6.27 10.51 6.53
C LYS A 196 6.03 9.51 5.40
N PRO A 197 4.85 8.86 5.30
CA PRO A 197 4.57 7.96 4.19
C PRO A 197 4.73 8.66 2.84
N LEU A 198 5.45 7.99 1.93
CA LEU A 198 5.58 8.35 0.51
C LEU A 198 5.32 7.08 -0.27
N ILE A 199 4.17 6.97 -0.93
CA ILE A 199 3.75 5.75 -1.62
C ILE A 199 3.33 6.11 -3.03
N SER A 200 3.94 5.47 -4.02
CA SER A 200 3.61 5.60 -5.42
C SER A 200 2.27 4.91 -5.75
N ALA A 201 1.62 5.33 -6.83
CA ALA A 201 0.43 4.66 -7.34
C ALA A 201 0.69 3.17 -7.58
N LYS A 202 -0.32 2.32 -7.32
CA LYS A 202 -0.26 0.87 -7.48
C LYS A 202 -1.29 0.39 -8.49
N THR A 203 -0.97 -0.71 -9.15
CA THR A 203 -1.89 -1.42 -10.03
C THR A 203 -2.02 -2.87 -9.56
N VAL A 204 -3.20 -3.43 -9.72
CA VAL A 204 -3.49 -4.83 -9.43
C VAL A 204 -4.41 -5.40 -10.50
N LEU A 205 -4.26 -6.68 -10.78
CA LEU A 205 -5.06 -7.41 -11.75
C LEU A 205 -5.76 -8.56 -11.03
N ALA A 206 -7.08 -8.68 -11.22
CA ALA A 206 -7.87 -9.75 -10.63
C ALA A 206 -8.99 -10.20 -11.58
N CYS A 207 -9.54 -11.38 -11.34
CA CYS A 207 -10.76 -11.83 -12.01
C CYS A 207 -12.01 -11.31 -11.29
N SER A 208 -13.08 -11.14 -12.03
CA SER A 208 -14.40 -10.82 -11.47
C SER A 208 -14.77 -11.79 -10.35
N ASN A 209 -15.32 -11.27 -9.25
CA ASN A 209 -15.64 -12.01 -8.02
C ASN A 209 -14.46 -12.68 -7.30
N GLU A 210 -13.23 -12.23 -7.53
CA GLU A 210 -12.07 -12.68 -6.77
C GLU A 210 -11.52 -11.57 -5.91
N LEU A 211 -11.04 -11.94 -4.72
CA LEU A 211 -10.38 -11.02 -3.81
C LEU A 211 -9.01 -10.64 -4.38
N PHE A 212 -8.75 -9.35 -4.51
CA PHE A 212 -7.40 -8.85 -4.71
C PHE A 212 -6.85 -8.24 -3.43
N THR A 213 -5.54 -8.24 -3.29
CA THR A 213 -4.81 -7.54 -2.23
C THR A 213 -3.60 -6.87 -2.85
N THR A 214 -3.42 -5.59 -2.54
CA THR A 214 -2.28 -4.81 -3.03
C THR A 214 -1.11 -4.95 -2.06
N THR A 215 0.04 -5.37 -2.56
CA THR A 215 1.29 -5.39 -1.79
C THR A 215 1.95 -4.03 -1.85
N ILE A 216 2.20 -3.42 -0.67
CA ILE A 216 2.90 -2.15 -0.51
C ILE A 216 4.15 -2.43 0.32
N THR A 217 5.32 -2.36 -0.32
CA THR A 217 6.60 -2.76 0.29
C THR A 217 7.52 -1.55 0.37
N ASN A 218 8.13 -1.34 1.55
CA ASN A 218 9.11 -0.28 1.75
C ASN A 218 10.30 -0.43 0.79
N GLY A 219 10.76 0.68 0.22
CA GLY A 219 11.87 0.74 -0.73
C GLY A 219 11.52 0.37 -2.17
N SER A 220 10.33 -0.17 -2.44
CA SER A 220 9.88 -0.48 -3.80
C SER A 220 9.47 0.82 -4.51
N ASN A 221 10.08 1.11 -5.66
CA ASN A 221 9.87 2.35 -6.43
C ASN A 221 10.05 3.65 -5.62
N GLY A 222 10.93 3.63 -4.61
CA GLY A 222 11.17 4.78 -3.74
C GLY A 222 10.12 4.98 -2.64
N ASP A 223 9.24 4.00 -2.43
CA ASP A 223 8.22 4.07 -1.37
C ASP A 223 8.85 4.10 0.01
N ILE A 224 8.36 4.99 0.86
CA ILE A 224 8.62 5.02 2.30
C ILE A 224 7.35 4.54 2.99
N VAL A 225 7.43 3.35 3.59
CA VAL A 225 6.31 2.68 4.25
C VAL A 225 6.66 2.52 5.73
N PRO A 226 6.25 3.47 6.60
CA PRO A 226 6.53 3.40 8.03
C PRO A 226 5.95 2.15 8.68
N ASN A 227 6.62 1.64 9.71
CA ASN A 227 6.15 0.49 10.46
C ASN A 227 4.78 0.76 11.13
N GLY A 228 3.88 -0.22 11.03
CA GLY A 228 2.53 -0.11 11.60
C GLY A 228 1.59 0.83 10.83
N ILE A 229 1.95 1.28 9.63
CA ILE A 229 1.10 2.10 8.76
C ILE A 229 -0.26 1.42 8.54
N THR A 230 -1.30 2.21 8.48
CA THR A 230 -2.66 1.78 8.13
C THR A 230 -3.19 2.60 6.96
N TYR A 231 -4.16 2.04 6.25
CA TYR A 231 -4.75 2.63 5.07
C TYR A 231 -6.26 2.80 5.24
N THR A 232 -6.75 3.93 4.77
CA THR A 232 -8.18 4.25 4.71
C THR A 232 -8.55 4.65 3.30
N TRP A 233 -9.69 4.18 2.79
CA TRP A 233 -10.19 4.55 1.47
C TRP A 233 -11.72 4.55 1.43
N SER A 234 -12.29 5.35 0.54
CA SER A 234 -13.70 5.32 0.18
C SER A 234 -13.98 4.20 -0.85
N ALA A 235 -15.26 3.91 -1.10
CA ALA A 235 -15.63 3.06 -2.23
C ALA A 235 -14.96 3.57 -3.53
N PRO A 236 -14.51 2.67 -4.42
CA PRO A 236 -13.77 3.07 -5.62
C PRO A 236 -14.67 3.71 -6.68
N ILE A 237 -14.06 4.50 -7.55
CA ILE A 237 -14.68 4.92 -8.80
C ILE A 237 -14.52 3.77 -9.80
N VAL A 238 -15.63 3.28 -10.36
CA VAL A 238 -15.66 2.10 -11.23
C VAL A 238 -16.09 2.44 -12.64
N THR A 239 -15.59 1.69 -13.64
CA THR A 239 -16.09 1.67 -15.01
C THR A 239 -17.01 0.48 -15.23
N GLY A 240 -17.76 0.43 -16.36
CA GLY A 240 -18.55 -0.73 -16.80
C GLY A 240 -19.63 -1.19 -15.82
N ASN A 241 -20.16 -0.30 -14.99
CA ASN A 241 -21.16 -0.63 -13.97
C ASN A 241 -20.75 -1.78 -13.03
N MET A 242 -19.46 -1.93 -12.75
CA MET A 242 -18.98 -2.89 -11.76
C MET A 242 -19.66 -2.65 -10.41
N THR A 243 -19.85 -3.72 -9.66
CA THR A 243 -20.40 -3.70 -8.31
C THR A 243 -19.42 -4.29 -7.31
N GLY A 244 -19.66 -4.06 -6.03
CA GLY A 244 -18.72 -4.41 -4.96
C GLY A 244 -17.71 -3.29 -4.69
N GLY A 245 -16.59 -3.60 -4.06
CA GLY A 245 -15.57 -2.62 -3.73
C GLY A 245 -15.99 -1.68 -2.59
N ALA A 246 -15.98 -2.17 -1.36
CA ALA A 246 -16.31 -1.39 -0.18
C ALA A 246 -15.19 -0.42 0.21
N ALA A 247 -15.52 0.60 0.99
CA ALA A 247 -14.57 1.42 1.72
C ALA A 247 -13.79 0.57 2.74
N GLY A 248 -12.56 0.95 3.05
CA GLY A 248 -11.74 0.36 4.09
C GLY A 248 -11.27 1.39 5.11
N ASN A 249 -11.09 0.96 6.33
CA ASN A 249 -10.63 1.82 7.42
C ASN A 249 -9.61 1.09 8.28
N THR A 250 -8.50 1.76 8.60
CA THR A 250 -7.41 1.24 9.43
C THR A 250 -6.88 -0.15 9.01
N ALA A 251 -6.92 -0.45 7.72
CA ALA A 251 -6.45 -1.71 7.17
C ALA A 251 -4.92 -1.71 6.97
N LEU A 252 -4.30 -2.90 7.06
CA LEU A 252 -2.85 -3.08 6.84
C LEU A 252 -2.50 -3.26 5.36
N SER A 253 -3.49 -3.51 4.52
CA SER A 253 -3.35 -3.65 3.07
C SER A 253 -4.61 -3.15 2.38
N VAL A 254 -4.50 -2.77 1.12
CA VAL A 254 -5.66 -2.40 0.29
C VAL A 254 -6.15 -3.64 -0.44
N SER A 255 -7.39 -4.00 -0.22
CA SER A 255 -8.02 -5.18 -0.83
C SER A 255 -9.46 -4.90 -1.23
N GLY A 256 -9.99 -5.71 -2.12
CA GLY A 256 -11.37 -5.59 -2.55
C GLY A 256 -11.83 -6.81 -3.35
N ASN A 257 -13.14 -6.94 -3.48
CA ASN A 257 -13.80 -7.90 -4.35
C ASN A 257 -14.79 -7.13 -5.23
N LEU A 258 -14.66 -7.27 -6.54
CA LEU A 258 -15.41 -6.54 -7.55
C LEU A 258 -16.04 -7.51 -8.55
N THR A 259 -17.26 -7.24 -8.93
CA THR A 259 -17.98 -7.97 -10.00
C THR A 259 -17.98 -7.13 -11.25
N ASN A 260 -17.37 -7.64 -12.31
CA ASN A 260 -17.43 -7.08 -13.66
C ASN A 260 -18.56 -7.76 -14.46
N PRO A 261 -19.66 -7.07 -14.74
CA PRO A 261 -20.80 -7.65 -15.46
C PRO A 261 -20.63 -7.60 -16.99
N THR A 262 -19.50 -7.10 -17.50
CA THR A 262 -19.26 -6.91 -18.93
C THR A 262 -18.35 -8.00 -19.50
N SER A 263 -18.24 -8.09 -20.81
CA SER A 263 -17.32 -9.02 -21.51
C SER A 263 -15.91 -8.45 -21.72
N VAL A 264 -15.62 -7.23 -21.24
CA VAL A 264 -14.33 -6.56 -21.39
C VAL A 264 -13.73 -6.20 -20.02
N GLU A 265 -12.42 -5.99 -19.97
CA GLU A 265 -11.75 -5.53 -18.74
C GLU A 265 -12.30 -4.19 -18.29
N GLN A 266 -12.47 -4.02 -16.99
CA GLN A 266 -12.94 -2.79 -16.36
C GLN A 266 -11.98 -2.38 -15.25
N THR A 267 -11.99 -1.10 -14.87
CA THR A 267 -11.12 -0.56 -13.85
C THR A 267 -11.88 0.00 -12.65
N ALA A 268 -11.32 -0.21 -11.48
CA ALA A 268 -11.75 0.41 -10.23
C ALA A 268 -10.59 1.21 -9.64
N THR A 269 -10.79 2.50 -9.42
CA THR A 269 -9.77 3.40 -8.85
C THR A 269 -10.11 3.71 -7.41
N TYR A 270 -9.25 3.30 -6.51
CA TYR A 270 -9.30 3.61 -5.08
C TYR A 270 -8.37 4.77 -4.79
N THR A 271 -8.84 5.76 -4.01
CA THR A 271 -7.99 6.82 -3.44
C THR A 271 -7.70 6.47 -2.00
N ILE A 272 -6.42 6.28 -1.68
CA ILE A 272 -5.94 5.75 -0.42
C ILE A 272 -5.30 6.86 0.41
N SER A 273 -5.65 6.95 1.68
CA SER A 273 -5.02 7.83 2.67
C SER A 273 -4.22 6.99 3.65
N PRO A 274 -2.86 7.09 3.65
CA PRO A 274 -2.02 6.39 4.61
C PRO A 274 -1.99 7.14 5.95
N SER A 275 -2.00 6.41 7.07
CA SER A 275 -1.89 6.94 8.43
C SER A 275 -0.85 6.17 9.24
N VAL A 276 -0.01 6.91 9.98
CA VAL A 276 0.99 6.32 10.89
C VAL A 276 0.42 6.36 12.30
N PRO A 277 0.29 5.23 13.00
CA PRO A 277 -0.19 5.19 14.38
C PRO A 277 0.67 6.05 15.33
N GLY A 278 0.01 6.75 16.25
CA GLY A 278 0.68 7.62 17.23
C GLY A 278 1.15 8.96 16.70
N SER A 279 0.95 9.27 15.43
CA SER A 279 1.28 10.57 14.85
C SER A 279 0.10 11.12 14.05
N THR A 280 -0.66 12.01 14.66
CA THR A 280 -1.78 12.72 13.98
C THR A 280 -1.31 13.74 12.96
N THR A 281 -0.03 14.11 12.99
CA THR A 281 0.55 15.20 12.18
C THR A 281 1.40 14.70 11.01
N CYS A 282 1.90 13.44 11.04
CA CYS A 282 2.76 12.87 9.99
C CYS A 282 1.96 12.06 8.96
N THR A 283 0.88 12.62 8.45
CA THR A 283 0.10 12.00 7.38
C THR A 283 0.82 12.09 6.05
N GLY A 284 0.88 10.97 5.32
CA GLY A 284 1.38 10.93 3.94
C GLY A 284 0.41 11.58 2.95
N GLN A 285 0.91 11.85 1.74
CA GLN A 285 -0.01 12.17 0.64
C GLN A 285 -0.83 10.94 0.27
N GLY A 286 -2.07 11.15 -0.15
CA GLY A 286 -2.89 10.10 -0.73
C GLY A 286 -2.27 9.57 -2.02
N PHE A 287 -2.47 8.29 -2.28
CA PHE A 287 -2.06 7.61 -3.52
C PHE A 287 -3.24 6.83 -4.11
N THR A 288 -3.10 6.35 -5.33
CA THR A 288 -4.15 5.57 -5.99
C THR A 288 -3.78 4.10 -6.11
N VAL A 289 -4.79 3.24 -6.00
CA VAL A 289 -4.72 1.83 -6.41
C VAL A 289 -5.72 1.64 -7.54
N VAL A 290 -5.23 1.25 -8.72
CA VAL A 290 -6.06 0.93 -9.87
C VAL A 290 -6.15 -0.58 -10.00
N ALA A 291 -7.33 -1.13 -9.75
CA ALA A 291 -7.64 -2.54 -9.93
C ALA A 291 -8.25 -2.76 -11.32
N THR A 292 -7.55 -3.50 -12.18
CA THR A 292 -8.10 -3.97 -13.46
C THR A 292 -8.78 -5.32 -13.22
N ILE A 293 -10.08 -5.38 -13.49
CA ILE A 293 -10.91 -6.56 -13.24
C ILE A 293 -11.24 -7.24 -14.57
N LYS A 294 -10.63 -8.39 -14.77
CA LYS A 294 -10.88 -9.25 -15.91
C LYS A 294 -12.29 -9.86 -15.81
N PRO A 295 -13.05 -9.89 -16.91
CA PRO A 295 -14.35 -10.53 -16.91
C PRO A 295 -14.22 -12.05 -16.74
N LYS A 296 -15.19 -12.66 -16.06
CA LYS A 296 -15.45 -14.10 -16.09
C LYS A 296 -16.64 -14.36 -17.02
N ALA A 297 -16.57 -15.42 -17.80
CA ALA A 297 -17.73 -15.84 -18.58
C ALA A 297 -18.89 -16.19 -17.62
N ILE A 298 -20.07 -15.70 -17.94
CA ILE A 298 -21.35 -16.05 -17.30
C ILE A 298 -22.20 -16.66 -18.40
N ILE A 299 -22.53 -17.94 -18.29
CA ILE A 299 -23.24 -18.67 -19.36
C ILE A 299 -24.41 -19.42 -18.73
N ALA A 300 -25.59 -19.13 -19.19
CA ALA A 300 -26.81 -19.86 -18.82
C ALA A 300 -26.77 -21.29 -19.39
N THR A 301 -27.63 -22.17 -18.86
CA THR A 301 -27.85 -23.51 -19.42
C THR A 301 -28.13 -23.44 -20.90
N LYS A 302 -27.47 -24.29 -21.69
CA LYS A 302 -27.65 -24.37 -23.16
C LYS A 302 -28.32 -25.66 -23.56
N ILE A 303 -29.13 -25.55 -24.60
CA ILE A 303 -29.79 -26.71 -25.21
C ILE A 303 -29.57 -26.71 -26.73
N THR A 304 -29.44 -27.88 -27.30
CA THR A 304 -29.40 -28.10 -28.76
C THR A 304 -30.04 -29.43 -29.09
N ALA A 305 -30.27 -29.70 -30.39
CA ALA A 305 -30.79 -30.99 -30.83
C ALA A 305 -30.14 -31.39 -32.16
N ALA A 306 -29.95 -32.68 -32.35
CA ALA A 306 -29.44 -33.27 -33.59
C ALA A 306 -30.04 -34.68 -33.83
N CYS A 307 -29.94 -35.16 -35.04
CA CYS A 307 -30.22 -36.57 -35.29
C CYS A 307 -29.02 -37.44 -34.94
N SER A 308 -29.26 -38.71 -34.63
CA SER A 308 -28.17 -39.71 -34.42
C SER A 308 -27.15 -39.66 -35.54
N ASN A 309 -25.85 -39.59 -35.18
CA ASN A 309 -24.68 -39.48 -36.08
C ASN A 309 -24.53 -38.13 -36.81
N ASP A 310 -25.36 -37.13 -36.55
CA ASP A 310 -25.13 -35.79 -37.07
C ASP A 310 -24.32 -34.97 -36.05
N PRO A 311 -23.38 -34.10 -36.53
CA PRO A 311 -22.66 -33.19 -35.64
C PRO A 311 -23.58 -32.13 -35.09
N PHE A 312 -23.32 -31.70 -33.84
CA PHE A 312 -24.02 -30.57 -33.21
C PHE A 312 -23.01 -29.67 -32.49
N THR A 313 -23.41 -28.42 -32.35
CA THR A 313 -22.74 -27.42 -31.52
C THR A 313 -23.73 -26.65 -30.69
N PHE A 314 -23.33 -26.15 -29.54
CA PHE A 314 -24.10 -25.21 -28.74
C PHE A 314 -23.81 -23.78 -29.17
N THR A 315 -24.84 -22.97 -29.35
CA THR A 315 -24.67 -21.56 -29.67
C THR A 315 -24.30 -20.80 -28.40
N LEU A 316 -23.09 -20.23 -28.39
CA LEU A 316 -22.50 -19.47 -27.32
C LEU A 316 -22.17 -18.07 -27.88
N THR A 317 -22.98 -17.07 -27.54
CA THR A 317 -22.87 -15.70 -28.09
C THR A 317 -22.96 -14.68 -26.97
N ASP A 318 -21.99 -13.76 -26.92
CA ASP A 318 -21.98 -12.66 -25.94
C ASP A 318 -23.24 -11.77 -26.11
N GLY A 319 -23.83 -11.36 -24.98
CA GLY A 319 -24.97 -10.46 -24.94
C GLY A 319 -26.32 -11.13 -25.30
N VAL A 320 -26.39 -12.46 -25.49
CA VAL A 320 -27.63 -13.17 -25.73
C VAL A 320 -28.20 -13.68 -24.40
N GLY A 321 -29.38 -13.18 -24.03
CA GLY A 321 -29.98 -13.44 -22.71
C GLY A 321 -29.13 -12.83 -21.59
N THR A 322 -28.63 -13.67 -20.69
CA THR A 322 -27.78 -13.26 -19.59
C THR A 322 -26.31 -13.63 -19.83
N ASP A 323 -25.97 -14.08 -21.02
CA ASP A 323 -24.59 -14.53 -21.28
C ASP A 323 -23.62 -13.37 -21.38
N VAL A 324 -22.51 -13.51 -20.69
CA VAL A 324 -21.32 -12.66 -20.79
C VAL A 324 -20.18 -13.55 -21.23
N ILE A 325 -19.71 -13.37 -22.47
CA ILE A 325 -18.69 -14.24 -23.06
C ILE A 325 -17.54 -13.37 -23.59
N PRO A 326 -16.46 -13.19 -22.80
CA PRO A 326 -15.29 -12.43 -23.24
C PRO A 326 -14.68 -12.99 -24.51
N THR A 327 -14.12 -12.11 -25.34
CA THR A 327 -13.40 -12.51 -26.56
C THR A 327 -12.26 -13.47 -26.23
N GLY A 328 -12.11 -14.53 -27.04
CA GLY A 328 -11.08 -15.56 -26.84
C GLY A 328 -11.40 -16.56 -25.73
N THR A 329 -12.65 -16.62 -25.27
CA THR A 329 -13.11 -17.64 -24.33
C THR A 329 -12.93 -19.04 -24.93
N THR A 330 -12.36 -19.95 -24.17
CA THR A 330 -12.24 -21.37 -24.47
C THR A 330 -13.05 -22.19 -23.48
N TYR A 331 -13.42 -23.39 -23.86
CA TYR A 331 -14.29 -24.28 -23.12
C TYR A 331 -13.63 -25.59 -22.79
N THR A 332 -13.82 -26.05 -21.57
CA THR A 332 -13.27 -27.34 -21.09
C THR A 332 -14.36 -28.14 -20.42
N TRP A 333 -14.48 -29.42 -20.80
CA TRP A 333 -15.27 -30.43 -20.11
C TRP A 333 -14.43 -31.69 -19.94
N SER A 334 -14.04 -31.95 -18.70
CA SER A 334 -13.05 -32.99 -18.37
C SER A 334 -13.65 -34.38 -18.18
N SER A 335 -14.96 -34.48 -18.18
CA SER A 335 -15.68 -35.75 -18.10
C SER A 335 -16.52 -35.99 -19.35
N LEU A 336 -16.77 -37.25 -19.71
CA LEU A 336 -17.75 -37.60 -20.71
C LEU A 336 -19.14 -37.07 -20.33
N PRO A 337 -20.00 -36.72 -21.31
CA PRO A 337 -21.34 -36.25 -21.00
C PRO A 337 -22.15 -37.35 -20.25
N THR A 338 -23.00 -36.89 -19.36
CA THR A 338 -24.01 -37.77 -18.74
C THR A 338 -25.07 -38.07 -19.77
N VAL A 339 -25.29 -39.33 -20.12
CA VAL A 339 -26.15 -39.76 -21.20
C VAL A 339 -27.33 -40.59 -20.72
N THR A 340 -28.45 -40.53 -21.45
CA THR A 340 -29.58 -41.44 -21.33
C THR A 340 -29.58 -42.46 -22.48
N GLY A 341 -30.33 -43.54 -22.35
CA GLY A 341 -30.63 -44.50 -23.40
C GLY A 341 -29.43 -45.14 -24.09
N GLY A 342 -28.26 -45.16 -23.43
CA GLY A 342 -27.07 -45.79 -23.98
C GLY A 342 -26.43 -45.03 -25.17
N LEU A 343 -26.60 -43.70 -25.26
CA LEU A 343 -25.89 -42.86 -26.24
C LEU A 343 -24.38 -43.16 -26.19
N THR A 344 -23.75 -43.20 -27.37
CA THR A 344 -22.30 -43.42 -27.50
C THR A 344 -21.65 -42.31 -28.33
N GLY A 345 -20.32 -42.20 -28.30
CA GLY A 345 -19.55 -41.28 -29.13
C GLY A 345 -19.15 -39.97 -28.46
N GLY A 346 -19.59 -39.68 -27.20
CA GLY A 346 -19.19 -38.45 -26.50
C GLY A 346 -17.72 -38.44 -26.16
N THR A 347 -17.09 -37.27 -26.26
CA THR A 347 -15.67 -37.04 -25.91
C THR A 347 -15.53 -35.96 -24.89
N THR A 348 -14.39 -35.89 -24.19
CA THR A 348 -13.95 -34.75 -23.41
C THR A 348 -13.39 -33.65 -24.31
N GLY A 349 -13.37 -32.41 -23.82
CA GLY A 349 -12.75 -31.28 -24.52
C GLY A 349 -11.87 -30.46 -23.57
N SER A 350 -10.75 -30.00 -24.06
CA SER A 350 -9.86 -29.11 -23.31
C SER A 350 -9.51 -27.90 -24.18
N ALA A 351 -9.76 -26.70 -23.66
CA ALA A 351 -9.49 -25.43 -24.32
C ALA A 351 -10.08 -25.34 -25.76
N GLN A 352 -11.29 -25.85 -25.96
CA GLN A 352 -11.98 -25.83 -27.24
C GLN A 352 -12.64 -24.48 -27.49
N ASN A 353 -12.73 -24.03 -28.75
CA ASN A 353 -13.42 -22.79 -29.12
C ASN A 353 -14.96 -22.95 -29.17
N THR A 354 -15.43 -24.18 -29.24
CA THR A 354 -16.87 -24.53 -29.29
C THR A 354 -17.15 -25.75 -28.42
N VAL A 355 -18.38 -25.87 -27.95
CA VAL A 355 -18.87 -27.06 -27.26
C VAL A 355 -19.79 -27.81 -28.21
N GLY A 356 -19.53 -29.09 -28.44
CA GLY A 356 -20.33 -29.91 -29.37
C GLY A 356 -19.74 -31.29 -29.56
N GLY A 357 -20.29 -32.02 -30.52
CA GLY A 357 -19.83 -33.38 -30.79
C GLY A 357 -20.73 -34.12 -31.79
N THR A 358 -20.53 -35.43 -31.92
CA THR A 358 -21.37 -36.35 -32.64
C THR A 358 -21.72 -37.51 -31.73
N LEU A 359 -22.97 -37.85 -31.62
CA LEU A 359 -23.47 -38.93 -30.76
C LEU A 359 -24.34 -39.90 -31.56
N THR A 360 -24.24 -41.16 -31.21
CA THR A 360 -25.05 -42.24 -31.77
C THR A 360 -26.11 -42.64 -30.77
N ASN A 361 -27.39 -42.55 -31.21
CA ASN A 361 -28.54 -43.00 -30.42
C ASN A 361 -28.95 -44.43 -30.89
N PRO A 362 -28.68 -45.45 -30.08
CA PRO A 362 -29.06 -46.84 -30.41
C PRO A 362 -30.52 -47.19 -30.11
N SER A 363 -31.26 -46.27 -29.53
CA SER A 363 -32.68 -46.46 -29.12
C SER A 363 -33.64 -45.92 -30.18
N ASN A 364 -34.90 -46.25 -30.05
CA ASN A 364 -35.97 -45.76 -30.91
C ASN A 364 -36.68 -44.49 -30.37
N THR A 365 -36.19 -43.90 -29.29
CA THR A 365 -36.70 -42.69 -28.71
C THR A 365 -35.59 -41.62 -28.63
N SER A 366 -35.94 -40.34 -28.52
CA SER A 366 -34.96 -39.28 -28.30
C SER A 366 -34.26 -39.47 -26.94
N GLN A 367 -32.96 -39.24 -26.90
CA GLN A 367 -32.10 -39.37 -25.73
C GLN A 367 -31.35 -38.07 -25.50
N THR A 368 -30.81 -37.85 -24.30
CA THR A 368 -30.11 -36.64 -23.95
C THR A 368 -28.67 -36.92 -23.52
N ALA A 369 -27.79 -35.98 -23.84
CA ALA A 369 -26.41 -35.91 -23.35
C ALA A 369 -26.17 -34.56 -22.72
N THR A 370 -25.78 -34.53 -21.45
CA THR A 370 -25.47 -33.33 -20.69
C THR A 370 -23.97 -33.20 -20.47
N TYR A 371 -23.40 -32.12 -20.95
CA TYR A 371 -22.01 -31.71 -20.76
C TYR A 371 -21.94 -30.71 -19.61
N ASN A 372 -20.98 -30.91 -18.70
CA ASN A 372 -20.66 -29.97 -17.64
C ASN A 372 -19.39 -29.19 -18.06
N VAL A 373 -19.57 -27.92 -18.40
CA VAL A 373 -18.57 -27.12 -19.10
C VAL A 373 -18.09 -25.98 -18.22
N ILE A 374 -16.78 -25.72 -18.22
CA ILE A 374 -16.14 -24.53 -17.65
C ILE A 374 -15.62 -23.69 -18.82
N ALA A 375 -15.95 -22.39 -18.80
CA ALA A 375 -15.42 -21.43 -19.75
C ALA A 375 -14.20 -20.73 -19.13
N ASN A 376 -13.13 -20.56 -19.91
CA ASN A 376 -11.90 -19.89 -19.50
C ASN A 376 -11.63 -18.71 -20.40
N SER A 377 -11.47 -17.50 -19.84
CA SER A 377 -11.12 -16.29 -20.57
C SER A 377 -9.99 -15.56 -19.88
N ASN A 378 -8.90 -15.28 -20.59
CA ASN A 378 -7.77 -14.49 -20.09
C ASN A 378 -7.25 -14.91 -18.69
N GLY A 379 -7.27 -16.23 -18.40
CA GLY A 379 -6.87 -16.79 -17.11
C GLY A 379 -7.94 -16.78 -16.03
N CYS A 380 -9.18 -16.37 -16.34
CA CYS A 380 -10.32 -16.38 -15.44
C CYS A 380 -11.29 -17.50 -15.81
N SER A 381 -11.61 -18.38 -14.86
CA SER A 381 -12.53 -19.50 -15.05
C SER A 381 -13.94 -19.13 -14.59
N SER A 382 -14.94 -19.52 -15.39
CA SER A 382 -16.35 -19.41 -15.01
C SER A 382 -16.74 -20.39 -13.91
N THR A 383 -17.93 -20.21 -13.34
CA THR A 383 -18.65 -21.35 -12.75
C THR A 383 -19.01 -22.34 -13.84
N GLN A 384 -19.16 -23.62 -13.43
CA GLN A 384 -19.60 -24.67 -14.36
C GLN A 384 -21.03 -24.40 -14.84
N PHE A 385 -21.28 -24.55 -16.14
CA PHE A 385 -22.61 -24.51 -16.72
C PHE A 385 -22.96 -25.84 -17.41
N SER A 386 -24.23 -26.12 -17.58
CA SER A 386 -24.72 -27.32 -18.25
C SER A 386 -25.11 -27.04 -19.70
N ALA A 387 -24.71 -27.92 -20.62
CA ALA A 387 -25.08 -27.88 -22.01
C ALA A 387 -25.69 -29.26 -22.40
N THR A 388 -26.99 -29.30 -22.75
CA THR A 388 -27.72 -30.54 -23.00
C THR A 388 -28.11 -30.66 -24.45
N ALA A 389 -27.65 -31.73 -25.12
CA ALA A 389 -28.03 -32.10 -26.47
C ALA A 389 -29.12 -33.18 -26.45
N THR A 390 -30.21 -32.94 -27.17
CA THR A 390 -31.23 -33.96 -27.48
C THR A 390 -30.90 -34.64 -28.78
N ILE A 391 -30.69 -35.96 -28.75
CA ILE A 391 -30.33 -36.76 -29.94
C ILE A 391 -31.54 -37.57 -30.36
N TYR A 392 -32.11 -37.19 -31.46
CA TYR A 392 -33.24 -37.91 -32.04
C TYR A 392 -32.81 -39.26 -32.62
N ALA A 393 -33.67 -40.22 -32.44
CA ALA A 393 -33.43 -41.54 -33.07
C ALA A 393 -33.53 -41.46 -34.59
N ARG A 394 -32.59 -42.09 -35.29
CA ARG A 394 -32.60 -42.23 -36.73
C ARG A 394 -33.11 -43.64 -37.09
N PRO A 395 -34.12 -43.77 -37.96
CA PRO A 395 -34.57 -45.08 -38.44
C PRO A 395 -33.41 -45.87 -39.01
N LEU A 396 -33.26 -47.10 -38.57
CA LEU A 396 -32.36 -48.11 -39.16
C LEU A 396 -33.15 -49.37 -39.37
N ILE A 397 -33.13 -49.88 -40.60
CA ILE A 397 -33.85 -51.08 -40.97
C ILE A 397 -32.86 -51.99 -41.68
N THR A 398 -32.75 -53.20 -41.16
CA THR A 398 -31.97 -54.27 -41.81
C THR A 398 -32.77 -54.85 -42.99
N THR A 399 -32.09 -55.54 -43.90
CA THR A 399 -32.77 -56.18 -45.06
C THR A 399 -33.91 -57.10 -44.58
N GLN A 400 -35.08 -56.92 -45.18
CA GLN A 400 -36.27 -57.71 -44.90
C GLN A 400 -36.60 -58.58 -46.12
N ASN A 401 -36.94 -59.85 -45.88
CA ASN A 401 -37.40 -60.79 -46.90
C ASN A 401 -38.83 -61.21 -46.59
N VAL A 402 -39.72 -60.98 -47.50
CA VAL A 402 -41.13 -61.40 -47.39
C VAL A 402 -41.53 -62.22 -48.62
N SER A 403 -42.44 -63.16 -48.46
CA SER A 403 -43.02 -63.93 -49.54
C SER A 403 -44.56 -63.82 -49.43
N SER A 404 -45.21 -63.78 -50.59
CA SER A 404 -46.67 -63.69 -50.66
C SER A 404 -47.18 -64.52 -51.83
N CYS A 405 -48.38 -65.04 -51.75
CA CYS A 405 -49.07 -65.70 -52.89
C CYS A 405 -49.47 -64.63 -53.93
N SER A 406 -49.50 -65.04 -55.22
CA SER A 406 -49.94 -64.21 -56.33
C SER A 406 -51.33 -63.65 -56.04
N GLY A 407 -51.55 -62.36 -56.24
CA GLY A 407 -52.83 -61.65 -55.99
C GLY A 407 -53.13 -61.36 -54.51
N SER A 408 -52.26 -61.77 -53.59
CA SER A 408 -52.40 -61.44 -52.14
C SER A 408 -51.55 -60.26 -51.80
N ALA A 409 -52.08 -59.34 -50.96
CA ALA A 409 -51.29 -58.25 -50.42
C ALA A 409 -50.19 -58.77 -49.49
N PHE A 410 -48.99 -58.30 -49.69
CA PHE A 410 -47.93 -58.50 -48.71
C PHE A 410 -47.74 -57.24 -47.83
N SER A 411 -47.28 -57.43 -46.61
CA SER A 411 -46.84 -56.37 -45.71
C SER A 411 -45.50 -56.78 -45.08
N VAL A 412 -44.57 -55.82 -45.03
CA VAL A 412 -43.28 -56.03 -44.32
C VAL A 412 -43.49 -55.86 -42.84
N PRO A 413 -43.36 -56.89 -42.00
CA PRO A 413 -43.55 -56.76 -40.55
C PRO A 413 -42.32 -56.11 -39.94
N LEU A 414 -42.33 -54.81 -39.81
CA LEU A 414 -41.26 -54.01 -39.20
C LEU A 414 -41.54 -53.79 -37.71
N SER A 415 -40.63 -54.19 -36.85
CA SER A 415 -40.68 -53.97 -35.42
C SER A 415 -39.31 -53.50 -34.91
N ASN A 416 -39.33 -52.76 -33.80
CA ASN A 416 -38.08 -52.33 -33.16
C ASN A 416 -37.41 -53.56 -32.53
N GLY A 417 -36.06 -53.69 -32.69
CA GLY A 417 -35.28 -54.84 -32.27
C GLY A 417 -34.77 -55.69 -33.46
N GLY A 418 -33.97 -56.73 -33.21
CA GLY A 418 -33.39 -57.51 -34.28
C GLY A 418 -32.43 -56.74 -35.23
N GLY A 419 -31.85 -55.65 -34.77
CA GLY A 419 -31.02 -54.75 -35.57
C GLY A 419 -31.76 -53.55 -36.16
N ASN A 420 -33.09 -53.52 -36.03
CA ASN A 420 -33.91 -52.38 -36.46
C ASN A 420 -34.06 -51.33 -35.35
N ILE A 421 -34.00 -50.09 -35.73
CA ILE A 421 -34.38 -48.93 -34.89
C ILE A 421 -35.56 -48.24 -35.59
N LEU A 422 -36.73 -48.31 -34.96
CA LEU A 422 -37.95 -47.73 -35.50
C LEU A 422 -38.56 -46.69 -34.55
N PRO A 423 -38.25 -45.40 -34.73
CA PRO A 423 -38.90 -44.33 -34.01
C PRO A 423 -40.41 -44.32 -34.27
N SER A 424 -41.18 -43.86 -33.29
CA SER A 424 -42.63 -43.71 -33.49
C SER A 424 -42.94 -42.80 -34.67
N SER A 425 -43.99 -43.10 -35.41
CA SER A 425 -44.42 -42.33 -36.60
C SER A 425 -43.40 -42.34 -37.76
N THR A 426 -42.51 -43.35 -37.83
CA THR A 426 -41.65 -43.55 -39.01
C THR A 426 -42.54 -43.77 -40.22
N THR A 427 -42.23 -43.08 -41.32
CA THR A 427 -42.88 -43.25 -42.61
C THR A 427 -41.89 -43.81 -43.64
N TYR A 428 -42.41 -44.54 -44.63
CA TYR A 428 -41.61 -45.24 -45.61
C TYR A 428 -41.94 -44.77 -47.02
N THR A 429 -40.95 -44.59 -47.85
CA THR A 429 -41.04 -44.42 -49.29
C THR A 429 -40.18 -45.50 -49.93
N TRP A 430 -40.55 -45.99 -51.08
CA TRP A 430 -39.78 -47.01 -51.76
C TRP A 430 -39.82 -46.88 -53.27
N PHE A 431 -38.84 -47.41 -53.91
CA PHE A 431 -38.70 -47.54 -55.34
C PHE A 431 -38.49 -49.03 -55.70
N VAL A 432 -39.11 -49.48 -56.77
CA VAL A 432 -38.90 -50.82 -57.29
C VAL A 432 -37.58 -50.85 -58.08
N SER A 433 -36.54 -51.46 -57.52
CA SER A 433 -35.21 -51.46 -58.11
C SER A 433 -35.04 -52.32 -59.33
N THR A 434 -35.82 -53.41 -59.46
CA THR A 434 -35.84 -54.33 -60.63
C THR A 434 -37.27 -54.65 -60.99
N ASN A 435 -37.69 -54.22 -62.19
CA ASN A 435 -39.01 -54.50 -62.69
C ASN A 435 -39.03 -55.87 -63.39
N ASN A 436 -39.79 -56.83 -62.85
CA ASN A 436 -39.95 -58.15 -63.46
C ASN A 436 -41.22 -58.16 -64.26
N ASN A 437 -41.13 -58.20 -65.60
CA ASN A 437 -42.27 -58.15 -66.49
C ASN A 437 -43.28 -59.29 -66.26
N ASN A 438 -42.88 -60.33 -65.56
CA ASN A 438 -43.74 -61.48 -65.22
C ASN A 438 -44.54 -61.21 -63.92
N ILE A 439 -44.23 -60.06 -63.20
CA ILE A 439 -44.96 -59.67 -62.01
C ILE A 439 -45.59 -58.29 -62.25
N THR A 440 -46.91 -58.20 -62.08
CA THR A 440 -47.64 -56.96 -62.17
C THR A 440 -48.04 -56.45 -60.78
N GLY A 441 -48.45 -55.15 -60.68
CA GLY A 441 -48.78 -54.51 -59.38
C GLY A 441 -47.58 -53.86 -58.68
N GLN A 442 -46.41 -53.89 -59.29
CA GLN A 442 -45.23 -53.16 -58.78
C GLN A 442 -45.41 -51.66 -59.00
N SER A 443 -45.19 -50.86 -57.98
CA SER A 443 -45.22 -49.40 -58.10
C SER A 443 -44.31 -48.72 -57.07
N ASP A 444 -43.66 -47.62 -57.44
CA ASP A 444 -42.95 -46.72 -56.55
C ASP A 444 -43.93 -45.97 -55.63
N VAL A 445 -43.53 -45.70 -54.42
CA VAL A 445 -44.30 -44.92 -53.47
C VAL A 445 -43.42 -43.76 -52.95
N THR A 446 -43.78 -42.56 -53.38
CA THR A 446 -43.03 -41.32 -53.10
C THR A 446 -43.64 -40.53 -51.95
N VAL A 447 -44.86 -40.84 -51.49
CA VAL A 447 -45.48 -40.24 -50.32
C VAL A 447 -45.34 -41.18 -49.11
N GLY A 448 -44.88 -40.64 -47.98
CA GLY A 448 -44.63 -41.44 -46.76
C GLY A 448 -45.84 -42.27 -46.33
N GLN A 449 -45.64 -43.58 -46.23
CA GLN A 449 -46.62 -44.57 -45.78
C GLN A 449 -46.26 -45.04 -44.36
N SER A 450 -47.22 -45.44 -43.56
CA SER A 450 -47.03 -46.01 -42.24
C SER A 450 -46.59 -47.49 -42.27
N SER A 451 -46.68 -48.13 -43.40
CA SER A 451 -46.27 -49.55 -43.62
C SER A 451 -45.83 -49.77 -45.07
N ILE A 452 -44.96 -50.77 -45.27
CA ILE A 452 -44.52 -51.18 -46.62
C ILE A 452 -45.35 -52.37 -47.06
N GLY A 453 -46.09 -52.24 -48.18
CA GLY A 453 -46.89 -53.35 -48.71
C GLY A 453 -47.50 -53.03 -50.04
N GLN A 454 -47.67 -54.07 -50.84
CA GLN A 454 -48.35 -54.01 -52.17
C GLN A 454 -49.01 -55.36 -52.47
N THR A 455 -49.91 -55.35 -53.49
CA THR A 455 -50.45 -56.59 -54.07
C THR A 455 -49.73 -56.86 -55.37
N LEU A 456 -49.03 -57.99 -55.45
CA LEU A 456 -48.31 -58.38 -56.64
C LEU A 456 -48.97 -59.64 -57.28
N THR A 457 -49.07 -59.64 -58.58
CA THR A 457 -49.58 -60.78 -59.31
C THR A 457 -48.47 -61.40 -60.20
N ASN A 458 -48.15 -62.68 -59.95
CA ASN A 458 -47.25 -63.46 -60.77
C ASN A 458 -48.03 -64.02 -61.97
N ASN A 459 -47.64 -63.63 -63.20
CA ASN A 459 -48.32 -64.01 -64.44
C ASN A 459 -47.66 -65.27 -65.02
N THR A 460 -46.80 -66.01 -64.31
CA THR A 460 -46.17 -67.26 -64.72
C THR A 460 -46.74 -68.42 -63.93
N ASN A 461 -46.42 -69.68 -64.44
CA ASN A 461 -46.82 -70.91 -63.79
C ASN A 461 -45.77 -71.42 -62.80
N VAL A 462 -44.68 -70.69 -62.59
CA VAL A 462 -43.57 -71.02 -61.69
C VAL A 462 -43.32 -69.96 -60.67
#